data_a0430c5d28f7bb6034e39838bb89450e
#
_entry.id   a0430c5d28f7bb6034e39838bb89450e
#
_cell.length_a   1.000
_cell.length_b   1.000
_cell.length_c   1.000
_cell.angle_alpha   90.00
_cell.angle_beta   90.00
_cell.angle_gamma   90.00
#
_symmetry.space_group_name_H-M   'P 1'
#
loop_
_entity.id
_entity.type
_entity.pdbx_description
1 polymer ?
#
loop_
_entity_poly.entity_id
_entity_poly.type
_entity_poly.pdbx_seq_one_letter_code
_entity_poly.pdbx_strand_id
1 'polypeptide(L)'
;MELPNSEVRQGLVAAYAEVVARLDLLSTERALVLPNGEFFPDTFTGDEASVQRMLDRLLEHAGLSDMALTARFWGESAEGCGTGACGSCGPAQPEPEAEPVQRLIDAGEHWQVNVLPAEVASPVALGSGLCQAIALAVLREADTPPRLPLDLAVDLTAIGLGYGVILLEGSHIYRKSCGGPSIARTTALGPTEVALMLALSAAVSEHPLRKVAKHLSATQQEAFAEATAWADSNALLVQSLRADAARVARGDFQLREPSSWLGRWLGSKLRRAPNADSATTIEELEAALGAGNAPSRALKPKDPKLDEIRRLVDEALSE
;
A
#
# COMPACT_ATOMS: atom_id res chain seq x y z
N MET A 1 10.30 6.82 4.04
CA MET A 1 9.01 6.93 4.83
C MET A 1 9.23 6.25 6.17
N GLU A 2 8.92 6.91 7.30
CA GLU A 2 9.08 6.30 8.63
C GLU A 2 7.93 5.34 8.94
N LEU A 3 8.24 4.21 9.58
CA LEU A 3 7.23 3.28 10.08
C LEU A 3 6.40 3.94 11.20
N PRO A 4 5.17 3.47 11.45
CA PRO A 4 4.36 3.91 12.57
C PRO A 4 5.12 3.79 13.90
N ASN A 5 4.75 4.56 14.91
CA ASN A 5 5.36 4.48 16.24
C ASN A 5 5.15 3.09 16.88
N SER A 6 5.85 2.78 17.96
CA SER A 6 5.82 1.46 18.60
C SER A 6 4.44 1.06 19.11
N GLU A 7 3.65 2.01 19.61
CA GLU A 7 2.30 1.75 20.12
C GLU A 7 1.34 1.35 18.99
N VAL A 8 1.36 2.08 17.86
CA VAL A 8 0.57 1.74 16.66
C VAL A 8 1.00 0.40 16.11
N ARG A 9 2.32 0.13 16.03
CA ARG A 9 2.82 -1.19 15.57
C ARG A 9 2.35 -2.32 16.47
N GLN A 10 2.37 -2.13 17.79
CA GLN A 10 1.88 -3.12 18.75
C GLN A 10 0.39 -3.40 18.56
N GLY A 11 -0.42 -2.34 18.40
CA GLY A 11 -1.86 -2.46 18.12
C GLY A 11 -2.15 -3.18 16.81
N LEU A 12 -1.43 -2.83 15.73
CA LEU A 12 -1.60 -3.47 14.41
C LEU A 12 -1.21 -4.95 14.43
N VAL A 13 -0.12 -5.30 15.12
CA VAL A 13 0.31 -6.72 15.27
C VAL A 13 -0.74 -7.53 16.01
N ALA A 14 -1.26 -7.01 17.13
CA ALA A 14 -2.31 -7.68 17.91
C ALA A 14 -3.60 -7.83 17.08
N ALA A 15 -4.00 -6.78 16.36
CA ALA A 15 -5.17 -6.80 15.47
C ALA A 15 -5.01 -7.83 14.33
N TYR A 16 -3.85 -7.85 13.68
CA TYR A 16 -3.57 -8.83 12.63
C TYR A 16 -3.57 -10.26 13.18
N ALA A 17 -2.97 -10.46 14.35
CA ALA A 17 -2.99 -11.77 15.03
C ALA A 17 -4.42 -12.23 15.36
N GLU A 18 -5.32 -11.31 15.75
CA GLU A 18 -6.72 -11.62 15.99
C GLU A 18 -7.42 -12.05 14.70
N VAL A 19 -7.21 -11.34 13.58
CA VAL A 19 -7.74 -11.71 12.27
C VAL A 19 -7.25 -13.10 11.88
N VAL A 20 -5.94 -13.33 11.95
CA VAL A 20 -5.33 -14.64 11.61
C VAL A 20 -5.91 -15.77 12.44
N ALA A 21 -6.05 -15.56 13.76
CA ALA A 21 -6.56 -16.60 14.66
C ALA A 21 -8.06 -16.87 14.49
N ARG A 22 -8.87 -15.83 14.24
CA ARG A 22 -10.33 -15.96 14.11
C ARG A 22 -10.78 -16.55 12.78
N LEU A 23 -10.05 -16.23 11.72
CA LEU A 23 -10.35 -16.68 10.37
C LEU A 23 -9.50 -17.88 9.91
N ASP A 24 -8.64 -18.38 10.80
CA ASP A 24 -7.73 -19.50 10.53
C ASP A 24 -6.91 -19.32 9.22
N LEU A 25 -6.40 -18.10 9.01
CA LEU A 25 -5.78 -17.73 7.73
C LEU A 25 -4.47 -18.45 7.44
N LEU A 26 -3.86 -19.11 8.43
CA LEU A 26 -2.60 -19.85 8.26
C LEU A 26 -2.79 -21.35 8.02
N SER A 27 -4.02 -21.87 8.11
CA SER A 27 -4.31 -23.30 7.87
C SER A 27 -4.14 -23.71 6.41
N THR A 28 -4.24 -22.76 5.49
CA THR A 28 -4.12 -22.97 4.05
C THR A 28 -2.99 -22.13 3.49
N GLU A 29 -2.13 -22.74 2.69
CA GLU A 29 -1.13 -22.00 1.93
C GLU A 29 -1.82 -21.15 0.85
N ARG A 30 -1.55 -19.84 0.85
CA ARG A 30 -2.11 -18.88 -0.10
C ARG A 30 -1.00 -18.21 -0.88
N ALA A 31 -1.28 -17.90 -2.13
CA ALA A 31 -0.36 -17.13 -2.95
C ALA A 31 -0.35 -15.65 -2.50
N LEU A 32 0.82 -15.02 -2.56
CA LEU A 32 0.88 -13.57 -2.50
C LEU A 32 0.59 -13.01 -3.89
N VAL A 33 -0.57 -12.41 -4.07
CA VAL A 33 -1.07 -11.94 -5.38
C VAL A 33 -0.31 -10.71 -5.82
N LEU A 34 0.27 -10.78 -7.02
CA LEU A 34 1.03 -9.69 -7.62
C LEU A 34 0.26 -9.08 -8.80
N PRO A 35 0.32 -7.76 -9.03
CA PRO A 35 -0.36 -7.10 -10.14
C PRO A 35 0.39 -7.32 -11.46
N ASN A 36 0.39 -8.55 -11.96
CA ASN A 36 1.08 -8.95 -13.19
C ASN A 36 0.27 -9.97 -14.00
N GLY A 37 0.71 -10.27 -15.23
CA GLY A 37 0.01 -11.20 -16.12
C GLY A 37 0.06 -12.67 -15.70
N GLU A 38 0.86 -13.05 -14.72
CA GLU A 38 0.84 -14.39 -14.12
C GLU A 38 -0.42 -14.60 -13.30
N PHE A 39 -0.81 -13.59 -12.52
CA PHE A 39 -2.01 -13.62 -11.68
C PHE A 39 -3.27 -13.16 -12.43
N PHE A 40 -3.13 -12.28 -13.41
CA PHE A 40 -4.21 -11.72 -14.20
C PHE A 40 -3.93 -11.87 -15.70
N PRO A 41 -4.05 -13.09 -16.27
CA PRO A 41 -3.75 -13.35 -17.67
C PRO A 41 -4.86 -12.85 -18.62
N ASP A 42 -6.05 -12.54 -18.09
CA ASP A 42 -7.22 -12.19 -18.88
C ASP A 42 -7.14 -10.74 -19.38
N THR A 43 -7.65 -10.51 -20.60
CA THR A 43 -7.77 -9.14 -21.13
C THR A 43 -8.88 -8.40 -20.39
N PHE A 44 -8.53 -7.24 -19.83
CA PHE A 44 -9.50 -6.36 -19.16
C PHE A 44 -10.12 -5.38 -20.17
N THR A 45 -11.44 -5.40 -20.30
CA THR A 45 -12.21 -4.59 -21.25
C THR A 45 -13.04 -3.49 -20.58
N GLY A 46 -13.09 -3.47 -19.23
CA GLY A 46 -13.83 -2.46 -18.47
C GLY A 46 -15.33 -2.70 -18.40
N ASP A 47 -15.82 -3.87 -18.85
CA ASP A 47 -17.20 -4.30 -18.71
C ASP A 47 -17.40 -5.20 -17.46
N GLU A 48 -18.65 -5.43 -17.06
CA GLU A 48 -18.98 -6.29 -15.90
C GLU A 48 -18.36 -7.68 -16.02
N ALA A 49 -18.30 -8.24 -17.22
CA ALA A 49 -17.75 -9.57 -17.46
C ALA A 49 -16.24 -9.61 -17.19
N SER A 50 -15.49 -8.55 -17.54
CA SER A 50 -14.06 -8.46 -17.25
C SER A 50 -13.78 -8.21 -15.78
N VAL A 51 -14.64 -7.43 -15.09
CA VAL A 51 -14.59 -7.24 -13.65
C VAL A 51 -14.91 -8.55 -12.92
N GLN A 52 -15.91 -9.30 -13.37
CA GLN A 52 -16.23 -10.61 -12.81
C GLN A 52 -15.04 -11.57 -12.94
N ARG A 53 -14.43 -11.68 -14.13
CA ARG A 53 -13.22 -12.51 -14.30
C ARG A 53 -12.10 -12.13 -13.34
N MET A 54 -11.88 -10.82 -13.12
CA MET A 54 -10.88 -10.35 -12.16
C MET A 54 -11.23 -10.78 -10.72
N LEU A 55 -12.50 -10.68 -10.34
CA LEU A 55 -13.01 -11.13 -9.04
C LEU A 55 -12.81 -12.63 -8.86
N ASP A 56 -13.17 -13.45 -9.89
CA ASP A 56 -13.01 -14.91 -9.86
C ASP A 56 -11.52 -15.29 -9.70
N ARG A 57 -10.60 -14.60 -10.38
CA ARG A 57 -9.16 -14.83 -10.20
C ARG A 57 -8.67 -14.50 -8.79
N LEU A 58 -9.15 -13.42 -8.21
CA LEU A 58 -8.82 -13.09 -6.82
C LEU A 58 -9.32 -14.17 -5.86
N LEU A 59 -10.55 -14.67 -6.03
CA LEU A 59 -11.10 -15.77 -5.23
C LEU A 59 -10.27 -17.05 -5.39
N GLU A 60 -9.91 -17.41 -6.62
CA GLU A 60 -9.07 -18.57 -6.92
C GLU A 60 -7.72 -18.49 -6.18
N HIS A 61 -7.04 -17.34 -6.24
CA HIS A 61 -5.73 -17.16 -5.60
C HIS A 61 -5.79 -17.18 -4.06
N ALA A 62 -6.92 -16.78 -3.47
CA ALA A 62 -7.15 -16.88 -2.04
C ALA A 62 -7.63 -18.26 -1.58
N GLY A 63 -7.88 -19.19 -2.50
CA GLY A 63 -8.46 -20.49 -2.18
C GLY A 63 -9.92 -20.42 -1.75
N LEU A 64 -10.69 -19.46 -2.30
CA LEU A 64 -12.08 -19.15 -1.98
C LEU A 64 -13.01 -19.36 -3.19
N SER A 65 -12.68 -20.29 -4.09
CA SER A 65 -13.43 -20.53 -5.32
C SER A 65 -14.87 -21.04 -5.10
N ASP A 66 -15.17 -21.50 -3.90
CA ASP A 66 -16.50 -21.92 -3.46
C ASP A 66 -17.37 -20.75 -2.98
N MET A 67 -16.79 -19.57 -2.74
CA MET A 67 -17.53 -18.39 -2.32
C MET A 67 -18.22 -17.75 -3.52
N ALA A 68 -19.55 -17.69 -3.51
CA ALA A 68 -20.34 -17.13 -4.60
C ALA A 68 -20.39 -15.60 -4.50
N LEU A 69 -19.54 -14.89 -5.28
CA LEU A 69 -19.54 -13.43 -5.41
C LEU A 69 -19.84 -13.03 -6.85
N THR A 70 -20.72 -12.03 -7.03
CA THR A 70 -21.06 -11.49 -8.34
C THR A 70 -20.82 -9.98 -8.36
N ALA A 71 -20.00 -9.52 -9.31
CA ALA A 71 -19.76 -8.09 -9.52
C ALA A 71 -20.90 -7.44 -10.29
N ARG A 72 -21.32 -6.24 -9.86
CA ARG A 72 -22.33 -5.40 -10.53
C ARG A 72 -21.90 -3.95 -10.52
N PHE A 73 -22.16 -3.27 -11.62
CA PHE A 73 -21.95 -1.83 -11.68
C PHE A 73 -23.07 -1.11 -10.93
N TRP A 74 -22.69 -0.19 -10.08
CA TRP A 74 -23.60 0.59 -9.25
C TRP A 74 -23.49 2.07 -9.61
N GLY A 75 -24.65 2.68 -9.86
CA GLY A 75 -24.75 4.09 -10.23
C GLY A 75 -24.73 4.32 -11.73
N GLU A 76 -25.13 5.53 -12.14
CA GLU A 76 -25.01 5.96 -13.52
C GLU A 76 -23.52 6.15 -13.86
N SER A 77 -23.12 5.69 -15.04
CA SER A 77 -21.83 6.08 -15.60
C SER A 77 -21.77 7.60 -15.56
N ALA A 78 -20.84 8.17 -14.82
CA ALA A 78 -20.54 9.59 -14.94
C ALA A 78 -20.15 9.77 -16.42
N GLU A 79 -21.11 10.21 -17.26
CA GLU A 79 -20.81 10.57 -18.63
C GLU A 79 -19.65 11.55 -18.54
N GLY A 80 -18.49 11.10 -19.01
CA GLY A 80 -17.26 11.86 -18.90
C GLY A 80 -17.53 13.27 -19.39
N CYS A 81 -16.95 14.27 -18.77
CA CYS A 81 -16.93 15.63 -19.30
C CYS A 81 -16.60 15.50 -20.78
N GLY A 82 -17.62 15.64 -21.62
CA GLY A 82 -17.47 15.52 -23.07
C GLY A 82 -16.32 16.41 -23.51
N THR A 83 -15.56 15.96 -24.49
CA THR A 83 -14.40 16.64 -25.09
C THR A 83 -14.77 17.95 -25.75
N GLY A 84 -15.41 18.86 -25.03
CA GLY A 84 -15.90 20.13 -25.53
C GLY A 84 -16.10 21.13 -24.40
N ALA A 85 -15.15 22.05 -24.28
CA ALA A 85 -15.23 23.27 -23.49
C ALA A 85 -15.15 23.10 -21.96
N CYS A 86 -13.95 23.03 -21.42
CA CYS A 86 -13.61 23.51 -20.07
C CYS A 86 -13.88 25.03 -19.94
N GLY A 87 -15.13 25.46 -20.05
CA GLY A 87 -15.52 26.86 -20.01
C GLY A 87 -16.60 27.19 -18.99
N SER A 88 -17.12 26.22 -18.24
CA SER A 88 -18.19 26.46 -17.28
C SER A 88 -18.07 25.60 -16.07
N CYS A 89 -16.97 25.73 -15.33
CA CYS A 89 -16.96 25.36 -13.91
C CYS A 89 -17.70 26.48 -13.17
N GLY A 90 -19.02 26.48 -13.23
CA GLY A 90 -19.88 27.21 -12.30
C GLY A 90 -19.59 26.71 -10.86
N PRO A 91 -19.91 27.51 -9.81
CA PRO A 91 -19.77 27.03 -8.45
C PRO A 91 -20.51 25.71 -8.33
N ALA A 92 -19.78 24.68 -7.89
CA ALA A 92 -20.32 23.34 -7.70
C ALA A 92 -21.56 23.47 -6.79
N GLN A 93 -22.73 23.18 -7.34
CA GLN A 93 -23.91 22.99 -6.50
C GLN A 93 -23.57 21.84 -5.55
N PRO A 94 -23.89 21.93 -4.26
CA PRO A 94 -23.72 20.79 -3.38
C PRO A 94 -24.53 19.64 -3.98
N GLU A 95 -23.81 18.63 -4.48
CA GLU A 95 -24.47 17.40 -4.88
C GLU A 95 -25.23 16.87 -3.68
N PRO A 96 -26.50 16.41 -3.86
CA PRO A 96 -27.21 15.75 -2.79
C PRO A 96 -26.29 14.66 -2.25
N GLU A 97 -26.10 14.59 -0.92
CA GLU A 97 -25.28 13.54 -0.29
C GLU A 97 -25.78 12.20 -0.81
N ALA A 98 -25.01 11.65 -1.77
CA ALA A 98 -25.31 10.35 -2.33
C ALA A 98 -25.24 9.34 -1.17
N GLU A 99 -26.29 8.54 -1.01
CA GLU A 99 -26.28 7.49 0.01
C GLU A 99 -24.98 6.67 -0.11
N PRO A 100 -24.32 6.36 1.02
CA PRO A 100 -23.06 5.62 0.97
C PRO A 100 -23.29 4.28 0.26
N VAL A 101 -22.56 4.05 -0.82
CA VAL A 101 -22.68 2.84 -1.61
C VAL A 101 -22.32 1.65 -0.73
N GLN A 102 -23.28 0.75 -0.51
CA GLN A 102 -23.02 -0.48 0.18
C GLN A 102 -22.18 -1.38 -0.73
N ARG A 103 -20.91 -1.59 -0.38
CA ARG A 103 -19.94 -2.36 -1.18
C ARG A 103 -20.38 -3.80 -1.41
N LEU A 104 -20.96 -4.44 -0.40
CA LEU A 104 -21.38 -5.85 -0.43
C LEU A 104 -22.85 -5.96 -0.01
N ILE A 105 -23.65 -6.61 -0.82
CA ILE A 105 -25.07 -6.87 -0.57
C ILE A 105 -25.31 -8.37 -0.51
N ASP A 106 -26.03 -8.82 0.49
CA ASP A 106 -26.53 -10.19 0.58
C ASP A 106 -27.69 -10.36 -0.42
N ALA A 107 -27.49 -11.18 -1.45
CA ALA A 107 -28.50 -11.53 -2.45
C ALA A 107 -29.12 -12.92 -2.20
N GLY A 108 -28.93 -13.49 -1.02
CA GLY A 108 -29.47 -14.77 -0.57
C GLY A 108 -28.56 -15.95 -0.94
N GLU A 109 -28.45 -16.32 -2.20
CA GLU A 109 -27.59 -17.44 -2.64
C GLU A 109 -26.14 -17.02 -2.94
N HIS A 110 -25.89 -15.72 -3.02
CA HIS A 110 -24.57 -15.17 -3.31
C HIS A 110 -24.43 -13.75 -2.75
N TRP A 111 -23.18 -13.28 -2.65
CA TRP A 111 -22.89 -11.90 -2.34
C TRP A 111 -22.77 -11.07 -3.63
N GLN A 112 -23.46 -9.95 -3.70
CA GLN A 112 -23.29 -8.98 -4.77
C GLN A 112 -22.25 -7.93 -4.37
N VAL A 113 -21.20 -7.76 -5.19
CA VAL A 113 -20.17 -6.75 -5.04
C VAL A 113 -20.50 -5.55 -5.93
N ASN A 114 -20.80 -4.41 -5.33
CA ASN A 114 -21.09 -3.18 -6.05
C ASN A 114 -19.78 -2.49 -6.46
N VAL A 115 -19.62 -2.24 -7.74
CA VAL A 115 -18.45 -1.58 -8.34
C VAL A 115 -18.89 -0.26 -8.94
N LEU A 116 -18.23 0.83 -8.55
CA LEU A 116 -18.50 2.14 -9.14
C LEU A 116 -17.81 2.26 -10.50
N PRO A 117 -18.45 2.87 -11.51
CA PRO A 117 -17.83 3.12 -12.81
C PRO A 117 -16.51 3.90 -12.71
N ALA A 118 -16.39 4.81 -11.74
CA ALA A 118 -15.16 5.54 -11.47
C ALA A 118 -13.98 4.66 -11.00
N GLU A 119 -14.26 3.50 -10.40
CA GLU A 119 -13.23 2.53 -9.99
C GLU A 119 -12.71 1.76 -11.21
N VAL A 120 -13.57 1.44 -12.17
CA VAL A 120 -13.21 0.74 -13.41
C VAL A 120 -12.19 1.55 -14.23
N ALA A 121 -12.28 2.87 -14.17
CA ALA A 121 -11.31 3.77 -14.80
C ALA A 121 -9.93 3.77 -14.13
N SER A 122 -9.79 3.18 -12.93
CA SER A 122 -8.55 3.10 -12.16
C SER A 122 -8.28 1.66 -11.74
N PRO A 123 -7.46 0.90 -12.47
CA PRO A 123 -7.18 -0.52 -12.16
C PRO A 123 -6.72 -0.75 -10.71
N VAL A 124 -5.97 0.20 -10.14
CA VAL A 124 -5.51 0.15 -8.75
C VAL A 124 -6.69 0.28 -7.77
N ALA A 125 -7.60 1.23 -8.01
CA ALA A 125 -8.78 1.41 -7.15
C ALA A 125 -9.72 0.21 -7.26
N LEU A 126 -9.96 -0.29 -8.48
CA LEU A 126 -10.77 -1.47 -8.72
C LEU A 126 -10.19 -2.69 -8.02
N GLY A 127 -8.90 -3.01 -8.26
CA GLY A 127 -8.25 -4.17 -7.65
C GLY A 127 -8.31 -4.13 -6.14
N SER A 128 -7.97 -2.99 -5.53
CA SER A 128 -8.04 -2.81 -4.07
C SER A 128 -9.47 -2.94 -3.55
N GLY A 129 -10.45 -2.35 -4.25
CA GLY A 129 -11.87 -2.44 -3.89
C GLY A 129 -12.43 -3.86 -3.95
N LEU A 130 -12.04 -4.66 -4.96
CA LEU A 130 -12.43 -6.07 -5.07
C LEU A 130 -11.80 -6.91 -3.95
N CYS A 131 -10.51 -6.70 -3.64
CA CYS A 131 -9.84 -7.39 -2.52
C CYS A 131 -10.53 -7.10 -1.18
N GLN A 132 -10.93 -5.85 -0.95
CA GLN A 132 -11.69 -5.47 0.25
C GLN A 132 -13.10 -6.07 0.26
N ALA A 133 -13.78 -6.16 -0.89
CA ALA A 133 -15.09 -6.80 -0.97
C ALA A 133 -15.01 -8.29 -0.63
N ILE A 134 -13.99 -9.01 -1.12
CA ILE A 134 -13.74 -10.41 -0.76
C ILE A 134 -13.48 -10.53 0.75
N ALA A 135 -12.60 -9.69 1.30
CA ALA A 135 -12.30 -9.69 2.73
C ALA A 135 -13.54 -9.42 3.59
N LEU A 136 -14.40 -8.50 3.15
CA LEU A 136 -15.67 -8.21 3.80
C LEU A 136 -16.63 -9.41 3.75
N ALA A 137 -16.70 -10.10 2.61
CA ALA A 137 -17.51 -11.33 2.47
C ALA A 137 -17.01 -12.43 3.44
N VAL A 138 -15.70 -12.66 3.51
CA VAL A 138 -15.08 -13.59 4.47
C VAL A 138 -15.44 -13.23 5.91
N LEU A 139 -15.40 -11.95 6.26
CA LEU A 139 -15.78 -11.50 7.60
C LEU A 139 -17.27 -11.67 7.90
N ARG A 140 -18.13 -11.60 6.89
CA ARG A 140 -19.58 -11.80 7.03
C ARG A 140 -19.94 -13.29 7.17
N GLU A 141 -19.19 -14.17 6.51
CA GLU A 141 -19.37 -15.63 6.61
C GLU A 141 -18.71 -16.23 7.87
N ALA A 142 -17.84 -15.47 8.55
CA ALA A 142 -17.13 -16.00 9.71
C ALA A 142 -18.05 -16.23 10.91
N ASP A 143 -18.01 -17.43 11.49
CA ASP A 143 -18.75 -17.78 12.72
C ASP A 143 -18.36 -16.88 13.90
N THR A 144 -17.08 -16.52 13.98
CA THR A 144 -16.52 -15.71 15.06
C THR A 144 -15.66 -14.58 14.48
N PRO A 145 -16.26 -13.50 13.95
CA PRO A 145 -15.49 -12.42 13.34
C PRO A 145 -14.57 -11.71 14.36
N PRO A 146 -13.47 -11.11 13.90
CA PRO A 146 -12.59 -10.30 14.75
C PRO A 146 -13.35 -9.15 15.42
N ARG A 147 -12.97 -8.82 16.65
CA ARG A 147 -13.57 -7.72 17.43
C ARG A 147 -12.82 -6.40 17.19
N LEU A 148 -12.76 -6.00 15.93
CA LEU A 148 -12.04 -4.81 15.45
C LEU A 148 -13.00 -3.85 14.74
N PRO A 149 -12.66 -2.56 14.58
CA PRO A 149 -13.34 -1.69 13.63
C PRO A 149 -13.39 -2.34 12.26
N LEU A 150 -14.55 -2.30 11.60
CA LEU A 150 -14.80 -3.07 10.37
C LEU A 150 -13.78 -2.78 9.28
N ASP A 151 -13.49 -1.49 9.03
CA ASP A 151 -12.57 -1.08 7.98
C ASP A 151 -11.15 -1.61 8.23
N LEU A 152 -10.69 -1.61 9.48
CA LEU A 152 -9.42 -2.19 9.88
C LEU A 152 -9.42 -3.71 9.70
N ALA A 153 -10.50 -4.38 10.12
CA ALA A 153 -10.64 -5.83 9.96
C ALA A 153 -10.62 -6.23 8.47
N VAL A 154 -11.28 -5.46 7.60
CA VAL A 154 -11.29 -5.67 6.14
C VAL A 154 -9.88 -5.59 5.57
N ASP A 155 -9.15 -4.52 5.85
CA ASP A 155 -7.78 -4.35 5.32
C ASP A 155 -6.85 -5.46 5.81
N LEU A 156 -6.87 -5.78 7.11
CA LEU A 156 -6.02 -6.84 7.68
C LEU A 156 -6.39 -8.23 7.14
N THR A 157 -7.70 -8.50 6.93
CA THR A 157 -8.16 -9.75 6.31
C THR A 157 -7.69 -9.84 4.87
N ALA A 158 -7.82 -8.78 4.08
CA ALA A 158 -7.36 -8.76 2.71
C ALA A 158 -5.82 -8.98 2.61
N ILE A 159 -5.04 -8.39 3.53
CA ILE A 159 -3.59 -8.65 3.62
C ILE A 159 -3.33 -10.13 3.95
N GLY A 160 -4.05 -10.70 4.89
CA GLY A 160 -3.94 -12.12 5.29
C GLY A 160 -4.36 -13.09 4.20
N LEU A 161 -5.28 -12.70 3.31
CA LEU A 161 -5.67 -13.46 2.12
C LEU A 161 -4.64 -13.40 0.97
N GLY A 162 -3.55 -12.64 1.13
CA GLY A 162 -2.50 -12.51 0.13
C GLY A 162 -2.61 -11.29 -0.79
N TYR A 163 -3.54 -10.38 -0.54
CA TYR A 163 -3.75 -9.19 -1.40
C TYR A 163 -2.94 -7.96 -0.98
N GLY A 164 -2.02 -8.10 -0.03
CA GLY A 164 -1.31 -6.97 0.58
C GLY A 164 -0.56 -6.08 -0.41
N VAL A 165 -0.07 -6.61 -1.55
CA VAL A 165 0.60 -5.82 -2.60
C VAL A 165 -0.42 -4.90 -3.30
N ILE A 166 -1.59 -5.43 -3.65
CA ILE A 166 -2.66 -4.67 -4.29
C ILE A 166 -3.19 -3.58 -3.35
N LEU A 167 -3.34 -3.90 -2.06
CA LEU A 167 -3.75 -2.92 -1.05
C LEU A 167 -2.70 -1.83 -0.85
N LEU A 168 -1.41 -2.17 -0.89
CA LEU A 168 -0.34 -1.18 -0.76
C LEU A 168 -0.39 -0.17 -1.90
N GLU A 169 -0.69 -0.59 -3.13
CA GLU A 169 -0.94 0.32 -4.24
C GLU A 169 -2.20 1.17 -4.01
N GLY A 170 -3.28 0.56 -3.54
CA GLY A 170 -4.55 1.23 -3.21
C GLY A 170 -4.45 2.22 -2.05
N SER A 171 -3.46 2.08 -1.16
CA SER A 171 -3.24 2.96 -0.03
C SER A 171 -2.69 4.35 -0.41
N HIS A 172 -2.20 4.53 -1.63
CA HIS A 172 -1.61 5.78 -2.13
C HIS A 172 -1.83 5.94 -3.63
N ILE A 173 -3.00 6.45 -4.00
CA ILE A 173 -3.37 6.66 -5.40
C ILE A 173 -3.19 8.14 -5.76
N TYR A 174 -2.24 8.42 -6.65
CA TYR A 174 -2.05 9.76 -7.18
C TYR A 174 -3.08 10.05 -8.28
N ARG A 175 -3.88 11.09 -8.11
CA ARG A 175 -4.86 11.56 -9.10
C ARG A 175 -4.52 12.98 -9.56
N LYS A 176 -4.59 13.19 -10.87
CA LYS A 176 -4.57 14.54 -11.47
C LYS A 176 -6.01 14.93 -11.79
N SER A 177 -6.48 16.01 -11.20
CA SER A 177 -7.79 16.59 -11.50
C SER A 177 -7.63 18.05 -11.91
N CYS A 178 -8.71 18.67 -12.42
CA CYS A 178 -8.72 20.10 -12.75
C CYS A 178 -8.44 21.00 -11.54
N GLY A 179 -8.64 20.50 -10.32
CA GLY A 179 -8.29 21.17 -9.05
C GLY A 179 -6.84 21.00 -8.61
N GLY A 180 -6.01 20.33 -9.42
CA GLY A 180 -4.61 20.03 -9.10
C GLY A 180 -4.36 18.56 -8.69
N PRO A 181 -3.13 18.22 -8.32
CA PRO A 181 -2.77 16.88 -7.87
C PRO A 181 -3.40 16.59 -6.51
N SER A 182 -4.02 15.43 -6.38
CA SER A 182 -4.58 14.93 -5.13
C SER A 182 -4.13 13.50 -4.85
N ILE A 183 -4.11 13.13 -3.58
CA ILE A 183 -3.84 11.76 -3.15
C ILE A 183 -5.16 11.19 -2.64
N ALA A 184 -5.56 10.07 -3.21
CA ALA A 184 -6.69 9.28 -2.76
C ALA A 184 -6.18 7.96 -2.17
N ARG A 185 -6.97 7.35 -1.31
CA ARG A 185 -6.72 6.00 -0.79
C ARG A 185 -8.03 5.22 -0.76
N THR A 186 -7.94 3.93 -0.95
CA THR A 186 -9.06 2.99 -0.82
C THR A 186 -9.02 2.25 0.51
N THR A 187 -7.89 2.29 1.22
CA THR A 187 -7.66 1.56 2.48
C THR A 187 -7.88 2.45 3.70
N ALA A 188 -8.32 1.89 4.82
CA ALA A 188 -8.34 2.54 6.12
C ALA A 188 -6.92 2.71 6.66
N LEU A 189 -6.07 1.70 6.46
CA LEU A 189 -4.65 1.76 6.80
C LEU A 189 -3.89 2.71 5.89
N GLY A 190 -2.95 3.46 6.46
CA GLY A 190 -2.02 4.30 5.70
C GLY A 190 -0.93 3.48 4.98
N PRO A 191 -0.19 4.07 4.02
CA PRO A 191 0.81 3.34 3.22
C PRO A 191 1.89 2.64 4.05
N THR A 192 2.37 3.26 5.12
CA THR A 192 3.39 2.68 6.01
C THR A 192 2.84 1.55 6.87
N GLU A 193 1.55 1.62 7.24
CA GLU A 193 0.84 0.60 8.01
C GLU A 193 0.56 -0.61 7.12
N VAL A 194 0.10 -0.41 5.88
CA VAL A 194 -0.09 -1.50 4.90
C VAL A 194 1.24 -2.16 4.58
N ALA A 195 2.32 -1.39 4.36
CA ALA A 195 3.65 -1.94 4.10
C ALA A 195 4.15 -2.78 5.28
N LEU A 196 3.91 -2.33 6.52
CA LEU A 196 4.28 -3.04 7.74
C LEU A 196 3.53 -4.39 7.84
N MET A 197 2.22 -4.37 7.64
CA MET A 197 1.40 -5.58 7.72
C MET A 197 1.65 -6.53 6.56
N LEU A 198 1.91 -6.02 5.35
CA LEU A 198 2.34 -6.83 4.21
C LEU A 198 3.68 -7.54 4.48
N ALA A 199 4.68 -6.83 5.02
CA ALA A 199 5.96 -7.43 5.34
C ALA A 199 5.83 -8.52 6.43
N LEU A 200 5.02 -8.27 7.47
CA LEU A 200 4.73 -9.24 8.52
C LEU A 200 4.00 -10.47 7.96
N SER A 201 2.92 -10.27 7.20
CA SER A 201 2.14 -11.34 6.56
C SER A 201 3.00 -12.19 5.65
N ALA A 202 3.80 -11.56 4.78
CA ALA A 202 4.69 -12.25 3.87
C ALA A 202 5.80 -13.02 4.62
N ALA A 203 6.32 -12.48 5.72
CA ALA A 203 7.27 -13.20 6.58
C ALA A 203 6.61 -14.40 7.26
N VAL A 204 5.39 -14.27 7.77
CA VAL A 204 4.63 -15.37 8.40
C VAL A 204 4.32 -16.47 7.39
N SER A 205 3.97 -16.15 6.16
CA SER A 205 3.65 -17.12 5.08
C SER A 205 4.87 -17.55 4.25
N GLU A 206 6.09 -17.16 4.64
CA GLU A 206 7.37 -17.52 3.96
C GLU A 206 7.48 -17.05 2.49
N HIS A 207 6.74 -15.98 2.13
CA HIS A 207 6.82 -15.44 0.78
C HIS A 207 8.15 -14.72 0.52
N PRO A 208 8.70 -14.81 -0.70
CA PRO A 208 9.97 -14.19 -1.05
C PRO A 208 9.83 -12.67 -1.21
N LEU A 209 10.10 -11.92 -0.13
CA LEU A 209 9.96 -10.46 -0.03
C LEU A 209 10.67 -9.69 -1.16
N ARG A 210 11.80 -10.23 -1.68
CA ARG A 210 12.52 -9.60 -2.80
C ARG A 210 11.71 -9.60 -4.11
N LYS A 211 10.80 -10.54 -4.31
CA LYS A 211 9.91 -10.56 -5.48
C LYS A 211 8.87 -9.47 -5.38
N VAL A 212 8.31 -9.26 -4.18
CA VAL A 212 7.32 -8.22 -3.90
C VAL A 212 7.84 -6.83 -4.27
N ALA A 213 9.04 -6.48 -3.81
CA ALA A 213 9.63 -5.16 -4.03
C ALA A 213 9.69 -4.74 -5.51
N LYS A 214 9.80 -5.69 -6.44
CA LYS A 214 9.87 -5.40 -7.89
C LYS A 214 8.55 -4.87 -8.47
N HIS A 215 7.44 -5.13 -7.81
CA HIS A 215 6.10 -4.74 -8.25
C HIS A 215 5.61 -3.45 -7.58
N LEU A 216 6.41 -2.86 -6.69
CA LEU A 216 6.06 -1.66 -5.95
C LEU A 216 6.64 -0.40 -6.62
N SER A 217 5.96 0.73 -6.50
CA SER A 217 6.49 2.04 -6.87
C SER A 217 7.69 2.42 -6.00
N ALA A 218 8.52 3.37 -6.43
CA ALA A 218 9.72 3.76 -5.70
C ALA A 218 9.44 4.18 -4.25
N THR A 219 8.37 4.94 -4.02
CA THR A 219 7.95 5.38 -2.66
C THR A 219 7.50 4.20 -1.80
N GLN A 220 6.76 3.26 -2.39
CA GLN A 220 6.31 2.05 -1.70
C GLN A 220 7.47 1.10 -1.42
N GLN A 221 8.46 1.01 -2.32
CA GLN A 221 9.67 0.22 -2.09
C GLN A 221 10.45 0.67 -0.86
N GLU A 222 10.55 1.99 -0.64
CA GLU A 222 11.22 2.54 0.54
C GLU A 222 10.48 2.11 1.83
N ALA A 223 9.16 2.34 1.90
CA ALA A 223 8.34 1.93 3.04
C ALA A 223 8.39 0.41 3.28
N PHE A 224 8.32 -0.38 2.22
CA PHE A 224 8.37 -1.84 2.30
C PHE A 224 9.75 -2.36 2.71
N ALA A 225 10.84 -1.71 2.31
CA ALA A 225 12.19 -2.07 2.74
C ALA A 225 12.39 -1.86 4.25
N GLU A 226 11.88 -0.74 4.80
CA GLU A 226 11.89 -0.50 6.24
C GLU A 226 11.03 -1.52 6.99
N ALA A 227 9.83 -1.81 6.48
CA ALA A 227 8.93 -2.80 7.04
C ALA A 227 9.54 -4.22 7.02
N THR A 228 10.25 -4.58 5.95
CA THR A 228 10.97 -5.86 5.84
C THR A 228 12.09 -5.95 6.87
N ALA A 229 12.91 -4.91 7.01
CA ALA A 229 13.98 -4.89 8.02
C ALA A 229 13.42 -4.98 9.44
N TRP A 230 12.24 -4.39 9.68
CA TRP A 230 11.53 -4.54 10.95
C TRP A 230 11.04 -5.97 11.16
N ALA A 231 10.42 -6.60 10.18
CA ALA A 231 9.96 -7.99 10.26
C ALA A 231 11.12 -8.96 10.53
N ASP A 232 12.25 -8.79 9.84
CA ASP A 232 13.48 -9.57 10.06
C ASP A 232 14.02 -9.41 11.49
N SER A 233 13.94 -8.20 12.06
CA SER A 233 14.34 -7.93 13.44
C SER A 233 13.41 -8.56 14.48
N ASN A 234 12.18 -8.91 14.06
CA ASN A 234 11.12 -9.50 14.88
C ASN A 234 10.84 -10.98 14.55
N ALA A 235 11.87 -11.75 14.16
CA ALA A 235 11.73 -13.16 13.80
C ALA A 235 11.02 -14.02 14.87
N LEU A 236 11.20 -13.71 16.17
CA LEU A 236 10.50 -14.42 17.25
C LEU A 236 8.99 -14.12 17.24
N LEU A 237 8.58 -12.89 16.90
CA LEU A 237 7.17 -12.56 16.69
C LEU A 237 6.59 -13.34 15.53
N VAL A 238 7.29 -13.42 14.39
CA VAL A 238 6.87 -14.20 13.22
C VAL A 238 6.67 -15.67 13.60
N GLN A 239 7.60 -16.27 14.34
CA GLN A 239 7.47 -17.65 14.84
C GLN A 239 6.28 -17.80 15.79
N SER A 240 6.07 -16.83 16.70
CA SER A 240 4.93 -16.85 17.63
C SER A 240 3.59 -16.76 16.91
N LEU A 241 3.47 -15.93 15.86
CA LEU A 241 2.27 -15.83 15.03
C LEU A 241 1.95 -17.15 14.32
N ARG A 242 2.96 -17.83 13.80
CA ARG A 242 2.79 -19.16 13.18
C ARG A 242 2.36 -20.23 14.18
N ALA A 243 2.94 -20.19 15.38
CA ALA A 243 2.69 -21.22 16.38
C ALA A 243 1.36 -21.03 17.11
N ASP A 244 1.02 -19.79 17.47
CA ASP A 244 -0.18 -19.44 18.24
C ASP A 244 -0.54 -17.96 18.04
N ALA A 245 -1.25 -17.68 16.96
CA ALA A 245 -1.71 -16.32 16.68
C ALA A 245 -2.66 -15.79 17.77
N ALA A 246 -3.47 -16.66 18.39
CA ALA A 246 -4.39 -16.28 19.47
C ALA A 246 -3.64 -15.78 20.71
N ARG A 247 -2.46 -16.29 20.99
CA ARG A 247 -1.59 -15.79 22.09
C ARG A 247 -1.07 -14.38 21.76
N VAL A 248 -0.62 -14.17 20.52
CA VAL A 248 -0.15 -12.86 20.06
C VAL A 248 -1.29 -11.84 20.09
N ALA A 249 -2.50 -12.23 19.67
CA ALA A 249 -3.69 -11.37 19.74
C ALA A 249 -4.01 -10.86 21.15
N ARG A 250 -3.67 -11.61 22.19
CA ARG A 250 -3.81 -11.20 23.61
C ARG A 250 -2.70 -10.25 24.09
N GLY A 251 -1.77 -9.87 23.22
CA GLY A 251 -0.66 -8.98 23.56
C GLY A 251 0.56 -9.66 24.19
N ASP A 252 0.61 -11.00 24.19
CA ASP A 252 1.75 -11.76 24.75
C ASP A 252 2.89 -11.85 23.73
N PHE A 253 3.48 -10.71 23.43
CA PHE A 253 4.66 -10.58 22.56
C PHE A 253 5.44 -9.29 22.86
N GLN A 254 6.68 -9.24 22.41
CA GLN A 254 7.52 -8.06 22.49
C GLN A 254 8.03 -7.67 21.11
N LEU A 255 7.94 -6.38 20.81
CA LEU A 255 8.52 -5.80 19.61
C LEU A 255 9.98 -5.43 19.84
N ARG A 256 10.80 -5.69 18.84
CA ARG A 256 12.19 -5.23 18.79
C ARG A 256 12.27 -4.08 17.79
N GLU A 257 12.92 -3.00 18.20
CA GLU A 257 13.27 -1.95 17.25
C GLU A 257 14.33 -2.48 16.29
N PRO A 258 14.19 -2.20 14.98
CA PRO A 258 15.20 -2.60 14.02
C PRO A 258 16.51 -1.96 14.43
N SER A 259 17.49 -2.81 14.73
CA SER A 259 18.86 -2.35 14.93
C SER A 259 19.44 -1.99 13.56
N SER A 260 18.93 -0.92 12.93
CA SER A 260 19.33 -0.55 11.58
C SER A 260 20.81 -0.20 11.59
N TRP A 261 21.60 -0.97 10.89
CA TRP A 261 22.99 -0.65 10.58
C TRP A 261 23.10 0.75 9.94
N LEU A 262 22.13 1.13 9.09
CA LEU A 262 22.01 2.47 8.51
C LEU A 262 21.68 3.53 9.57
N GLY A 263 20.80 3.30 10.53
CA GLY A 263 20.50 4.22 11.63
C GLY A 263 21.71 4.42 12.56
N ARG A 264 22.49 3.36 12.84
CA ARG A 264 23.75 3.47 13.56
C ARG A 264 24.81 4.20 12.76
N TRP A 265 24.91 4.00 11.46
CA TRP A 265 25.89 4.66 10.60
C TRP A 265 25.54 6.14 10.36
N LEU A 266 24.28 6.49 10.09
CA LEU A 266 23.79 7.87 9.98
C LEU A 266 23.82 8.58 11.34
N GLY A 267 23.34 7.93 12.40
CA GLY A 267 23.37 8.50 13.75
C GLY A 267 24.79 8.74 14.29
N SER A 268 25.76 7.92 13.89
CA SER A 268 27.17 8.15 14.23
C SER A 268 27.82 9.32 13.45
N LYS A 269 27.35 9.56 12.21
CA LYS A 269 27.79 10.72 11.42
C LYS A 269 27.13 12.02 11.88
N LEU A 270 25.84 11.99 12.22
CA LEU A 270 25.10 13.12 12.77
C LEU A 270 25.56 13.50 14.19
N ARG A 271 25.98 12.52 15.02
CA ARG A 271 26.58 12.78 16.34
C ARG A 271 28.01 13.32 16.26
N ARG A 272 28.68 13.22 15.11
CA ARG A 272 30.01 13.85 14.87
C ARG A 272 29.95 15.24 14.22
N ALA A 273 28.75 15.70 13.83
CA ALA A 273 28.57 17.12 13.52
C ALA A 273 28.60 17.91 14.86
N PRO A 274 29.41 18.93 15.00
CA PRO A 274 29.38 19.77 16.19
C PRO A 274 28.00 20.37 16.32
N ASN A 275 27.43 20.27 17.53
CA ASN A 275 26.11 20.70 17.99
C ASN A 275 25.40 21.69 17.04
N ALA A 276 24.49 21.16 16.21
CA ALA A 276 23.60 22.00 15.39
C ALA A 276 22.57 22.76 16.27
N ASP A 277 22.41 22.37 17.53
CA ASP A 277 21.51 23.03 18.49
C ASP A 277 21.97 24.41 19.00
N SER A 278 23.14 24.85 18.57
CA SER A 278 23.67 26.17 18.95
C SER A 278 23.71 27.20 17.81
N ALA A 279 23.33 26.82 16.60
CA ALA A 279 23.26 27.76 15.48
C ALA A 279 21.97 28.59 15.56
N THR A 280 22.11 29.87 15.89
CA THR A 280 20.97 30.80 16.08
C THR A 280 20.61 31.56 14.82
N THR A 281 21.45 31.51 13.76
CA THR A 281 21.19 32.19 12.48
C THR A 281 21.53 31.33 11.27
N ILE A 282 20.87 31.62 10.12
CA ILE A 282 21.12 30.94 8.83
C ILE A 282 22.58 31.08 8.39
N GLU A 283 23.21 32.22 8.67
CA GLU A 283 24.59 32.49 8.33
C GLU A 283 25.58 31.61 9.11
N GLU A 284 25.28 31.28 10.37
CA GLU A 284 26.07 30.32 11.17
C GLU A 284 25.93 28.91 10.66
N LEU A 285 24.72 28.54 10.13
CA LEU A 285 24.47 27.25 9.52
C LEU A 285 25.23 27.10 8.18
N GLU A 286 25.24 28.13 7.35
CA GLU A 286 26.01 28.18 6.09
C GLU A 286 27.53 28.14 6.34
N ALA A 287 28.00 28.81 7.36
CA ALA A 287 29.43 28.78 7.76
C ALA A 287 29.84 27.38 8.27
N ALA A 288 28.97 26.72 9.02
CA ALA A 288 29.17 25.32 9.49
C ALA A 288 29.17 24.31 8.35
N LEU A 289 28.34 24.50 7.32
CA LEU A 289 28.29 23.66 6.12
C LEU A 289 29.48 23.96 5.17
N GLY A 290 29.96 25.20 5.11
CA GLY A 290 31.10 25.61 4.28
C GLY A 290 32.46 25.16 4.82
N ALA A 291 32.62 24.95 6.12
CA ALA A 291 33.87 24.53 6.76
C ALA A 291 34.24 23.04 6.56
N GLY A 292 33.39 22.26 5.93
CA GLY A 292 33.54 20.81 5.68
C GLY A 292 34.27 20.46 4.39
N ASN A 293 35.15 21.31 3.84
CA ASN A 293 35.92 20.99 2.63
C ASN A 293 36.97 19.90 2.90
N ALA A 294 36.62 18.67 2.58
CA ALA A 294 37.55 17.55 2.44
C ALA A 294 38.32 17.65 1.11
N PRO A 295 39.54 17.11 1.02
CA PRO A 295 40.43 17.32 -0.11
C PRO A 295 39.85 16.72 -1.40
N SER A 296 40.01 17.53 -2.47
CA SER A 296 39.69 17.21 -3.86
C SER A 296 40.13 15.81 -4.26
N ARG A 297 39.16 14.91 -4.46
CA ARG A 297 39.39 13.63 -5.13
C ARG A 297 39.43 13.90 -6.62
N ALA A 298 40.54 13.56 -7.26
CA ALA A 298 40.76 13.73 -8.69
C ALA A 298 39.53 13.30 -9.53
N LEU A 299 39.05 14.26 -10.35
CA LEU A 299 37.97 14.06 -11.31
C LEU A 299 38.34 12.96 -12.29
N LYS A 300 37.48 11.92 -12.38
CA LYS A 300 37.50 10.96 -13.48
C LYS A 300 37.28 11.69 -14.81
N PRO A 301 37.84 11.22 -15.95
CA PRO A 301 37.73 11.88 -17.24
C PRO A 301 36.27 12.09 -17.61
N LYS A 302 35.94 13.30 -18.09
CA LYS A 302 34.63 13.70 -18.57
C LYS A 302 34.14 12.79 -19.68
N ASP A 303 32.90 12.35 -19.57
CA ASP A 303 32.23 11.60 -20.63
C ASP A 303 31.86 12.57 -21.77
N PRO A 304 32.42 12.42 -22.98
CA PRO A 304 32.21 13.35 -24.09
C PRO A 304 30.72 13.49 -24.51
N LYS A 305 29.89 12.49 -24.22
CA LYS A 305 28.45 12.54 -24.50
C LYS A 305 27.69 13.53 -23.61
N LEU A 306 28.17 13.77 -22.38
CA LEU A 306 27.55 14.72 -21.45
C LEU A 306 27.80 16.18 -21.84
N ASP A 307 28.97 16.47 -22.41
CA ASP A 307 29.29 17.81 -22.91
C ASP A 307 28.52 18.15 -24.19
N GLU A 308 28.24 17.15 -25.05
CA GLU A 308 27.42 17.30 -26.25
C GLU A 308 25.94 17.55 -25.91
N ILE A 309 25.39 16.87 -24.91
CA ILE A 309 24.02 17.09 -24.43
C ILE A 309 23.88 18.48 -23.82
N ARG A 310 24.85 18.94 -23.04
CA ARG A 310 24.84 20.34 -22.51
C ARG A 310 24.83 21.38 -23.62
N ARG A 311 25.66 21.20 -24.64
CA ARG A 311 25.70 22.15 -25.77
C ARG A 311 24.37 22.22 -26.51
N LEU A 312 23.68 21.07 -26.72
CA LEU A 312 22.38 21.02 -27.37
C LEU A 312 21.27 21.66 -26.54
N VAL A 313 21.33 21.54 -25.20
CA VAL A 313 20.40 22.20 -24.30
C VAL A 313 20.60 23.73 -24.26
N ASP A 314 21.87 24.20 -24.23
CA ASP A 314 22.18 25.63 -24.24
C ASP A 314 21.82 26.29 -25.60
N GLU A 315 21.94 25.56 -26.72
CA GLU A 315 21.54 26.02 -28.05
C GLU A 315 19.99 26.12 -28.18
N ALA A 316 19.26 25.17 -27.59
CA ALA A 316 17.79 25.19 -27.59
C ALA A 316 17.16 26.22 -26.64
N LEU A 317 17.91 26.73 -25.65
CA LEU A 317 17.45 27.76 -24.72
C LEU A 317 17.82 29.20 -25.20
N SER A 318 18.59 29.31 -26.29
CA SER A 318 19.01 30.60 -26.86
C SER A 318 18.26 31.01 -28.14
N GLU A 319 17.32 30.20 -28.63
CA GLU A 319 16.30 30.51 -29.63
C GLU A 319 14.96 30.87 -28.94
#